data_9d4baa7ef9c6d213ca340db6276bc152
#
_entry.id   9d4baa7ef9c6d213ca340db6276bc152
#
_cell.length_a   1.000
_cell.length_b   1.000
_cell.length_c   1.000
_cell.angle_alpha   90.00
_cell.angle_beta   90.00
_cell.angle_gamma   90.00
#
_symmetry.space_group_name_H-M   'P 1'
#
loop_
_entity.id
_entity.type
_entity.pdbx_description
1 polymer ?
#
loop_
_entity_poly.entity_id
_entity_poly.type
_entity_poly.pdbx_seq_one_letter_code
_entity_poly.pdbx_strand_id
1 'polypeptide(L)'
;MKKGKKLYEGKAKVIFATDNKDFVIQHFKDDATAFNNQKRAKIEGKGVLNNRISEHILMNLDQVGIKNHLVKRLNMREQLIKHVEIIPIEFIVRNIATGSLTKRLGICLLYTSPSPRDNRV
;
A
#
# COMPACT_ATOMS: atom_id res chain seq x y z
N MET A 1 -10.67 15.90 -13.64
CA MET A 1 -11.04 14.52 -13.99
C MET A 1 -12.26 14.10 -13.18
N LYS A 2 -13.23 13.58 -13.87
CA LYS A 2 -14.46 13.09 -13.22
C LYS A 2 -14.26 11.64 -12.75
N LYS A 3 -14.77 11.37 -11.55
CA LYS A 3 -14.83 10.03 -10.97
C LYS A 3 -15.90 9.20 -11.70
N GLY A 4 -15.49 8.08 -12.26
CA GLY A 4 -16.36 7.15 -13.00
C GLY A 4 -16.80 5.97 -12.14
N LYS A 5 -17.07 4.85 -12.81
CA LYS A 5 -17.51 3.62 -12.14
C LYS A 5 -16.40 2.99 -11.30
N LYS A 6 -16.81 2.25 -10.28
CA LYS A 6 -15.90 1.43 -9.47
C LYS A 6 -15.32 0.29 -10.30
N LEU A 7 -13.99 0.19 -10.35
CA LEU A 7 -13.26 -0.88 -11.04
C LEU A 7 -12.89 -2.01 -10.09
N TYR A 8 -12.48 -1.68 -8.89
CA TYR A 8 -11.99 -2.64 -7.90
C TYR A 8 -12.25 -2.14 -6.48
N GLU A 9 -12.52 -3.05 -5.57
CA GLU A 9 -12.63 -2.79 -4.15
C GLU A 9 -11.85 -3.83 -3.35
N GLY A 10 -10.88 -3.36 -2.58
CA GLY A 10 -10.09 -4.16 -1.65
C GLY A 10 -10.44 -3.86 -0.21
N LYS A 11 -9.62 -4.39 0.71
CA LYS A 11 -9.79 -4.19 2.16
C LYS A 11 -9.71 -2.74 2.60
N ALA A 12 -8.75 -1.99 2.05
CA ALA A 12 -8.45 -0.63 2.47
C ALA A 12 -8.69 0.42 1.37
N LYS A 13 -8.94 0.01 0.15
CA LYS A 13 -8.95 0.89 -1.02
C LYS A 13 -10.05 0.53 -1.99
N VAL A 14 -10.55 1.55 -2.69
CA VAL A 14 -11.45 1.41 -3.84
C VAL A 14 -10.82 2.14 -5.01
N ILE A 15 -10.85 1.53 -6.19
CA ILE A 15 -10.34 2.13 -7.42
C ILE A 15 -11.51 2.50 -8.32
N PHE A 16 -11.52 3.75 -8.76
CA PHE A 16 -12.53 4.28 -9.66
C PHE A 16 -11.89 4.66 -11.01
N ALA A 17 -12.61 4.37 -12.09
CA ALA A 17 -12.25 4.85 -13.40
C ALA A 17 -12.32 6.38 -13.47
N THR A 18 -11.60 6.95 -14.44
CA THR A 18 -11.73 8.35 -14.81
C THR A 18 -12.13 8.48 -16.28
N ASP A 19 -12.32 9.69 -16.73
CA ASP A 19 -12.52 10.04 -18.15
C ASP A 19 -11.26 9.77 -19.01
N ASN A 20 -10.10 9.61 -18.38
CA ASN A 20 -8.86 9.22 -19.06
C ASN A 20 -8.43 7.80 -18.62
N LYS A 21 -8.20 6.92 -19.59
CA LYS A 21 -7.81 5.52 -19.34
C LYS A 21 -6.46 5.35 -18.66
N ASP A 22 -5.58 6.35 -18.77
CA ASP A 22 -4.24 6.29 -18.19
C ASP A 22 -4.22 6.61 -16.70
N PHE A 23 -5.33 7.07 -16.15
CA PHE A 23 -5.45 7.49 -14.76
C PHE A 23 -6.65 6.86 -14.08
N VAL A 24 -6.50 6.58 -12.79
CA VAL A 24 -7.58 6.11 -11.93
C VAL A 24 -7.56 6.88 -10.61
N ILE A 25 -8.70 6.88 -9.92
CA ILE A 25 -8.83 7.49 -8.60
C ILE A 25 -8.79 6.39 -7.55
N GLN A 26 -7.86 6.49 -6.62
CA GLN A 26 -7.74 5.61 -5.46
C GLN A 26 -8.38 6.28 -4.25
N HIS A 27 -9.43 5.65 -3.73
CA HIS A 27 -10.11 6.06 -2.50
C HIS A 27 -9.67 5.19 -1.33
N PHE A 28 -9.24 5.80 -0.24
CA PHE A 28 -8.86 5.11 0.98
C PHE A 28 -10.05 4.95 1.92
N LYS A 29 -10.31 3.73 2.34
CA LYS A 29 -11.38 3.36 3.26
C LYS A 29 -10.91 3.47 4.72
N ASP A 30 -11.87 3.59 5.62
CA ASP A 30 -11.62 3.52 7.07
C ASP A 30 -11.68 2.08 7.62
N ASP A 31 -11.96 1.12 6.76
CA ASP A 31 -12.09 -0.27 7.14
C ASP A 31 -10.76 -0.84 7.62
N ALA A 32 -10.79 -1.57 8.72
CA ALA A 32 -9.67 -2.31 9.26
C ALA A 32 -10.06 -3.79 9.40
N THR A 33 -9.14 -4.67 9.06
CA THR A 33 -9.31 -6.11 9.19
C THR A 33 -8.14 -6.72 9.93
N ALA A 34 -8.40 -7.73 10.74
CA ALA A 34 -7.39 -8.49 11.46
C ALA A 34 -7.71 -10.00 11.39
N PHE A 35 -6.70 -10.83 11.67
CA PHE A 35 -6.82 -12.29 11.71
C PHE A 35 -7.47 -12.90 10.45
N ASN A 36 -6.86 -12.67 9.27
CA ASN A 36 -7.36 -13.16 7.99
C ASN A 36 -8.83 -12.81 7.74
N ASN A 37 -9.20 -11.55 7.99
CA ASN A 37 -10.55 -11.04 7.78
C ASN A 37 -11.61 -11.53 8.79
N GLN A 38 -11.22 -12.22 9.86
CA GLN A 38 -12.14 -12.69 10.91
C GLN A 38 -12.65 -11.54 11.80
N LYS A 39 -11.85 -10.48 11.95
CA LYS A 39 -12.27 -9.27 12.66
C LYS A 39 -12.31 -8.10 11.70
N ARG A 40 -13.43 -7.39 11.68
CA ARG A 40 -13.64 -6.18 10.90
C ARG A 40 -14.06 -5.04 11.81
N ALA A 41 -13.50 -3.86 11.60
CA ALA A 41 -13.87 -2.64 12.29
C ALA A 41 -13.71 -1.44 11.35
N LYS A 42 -14.35 -0.34 11.70
CA LYS A 42 -14.07 0.96 11.09
C LYS A 42 -13.27 1.80 12.07
N ILE A 43 -12.17 2.35 11.61
CA ILE A 43 -11.36 3.31 12.36
C ILE A 43 -11.51 4.65 11.69
N GLU A 44 -12.25 5.54 12.31
CA GLU A 44 -12.51 6.88 11.77
C GLU A 44 -11.20 7.62 11.51
N GLY A 45 -11.08 8.21 10.33
CA GLY A 45 -9.88 8.93 9.89
C GLY A 45 -8.73 8.07 9.37
N LYS A 46 -8.83 6.73 9.44
CA LYS A 46 -7.78 5.84 8.91
C LYS A 46 -7.49 6.11 7.43
N GLY A 47 -8.53 6.26 6.61
CA GLY A 47 -8.38 6.56 5.18
C GLY A 47 -7.70 7.90 4.91
N VAL A 48 -7.99 8.91 5.73
CA VAL A 48 -7.36 10.24 5.63
C VAL A 48 -5.86 10.15 5.94
N LEU A 49 -5.50 9.46 7.00
CA LEU A 49 -4.09 9.25 7.38
C LEU A 49 -3.34 8.45 6.33
N ASN A 50 -3.92 7.35 5.86
CA ASN A 50 -3.31 6.53 4.81
C ASN A 50 -3.07 7.32 3.52
N ASN A 51 -4.01 8.15 3.14
CA ASN A 51 -3.87 9.02 1.96
C ASN A 51 -2.69 9.99 2.12
N ARG A 52 -2.58 10.66 3.27
CA ARG A 52 -1.49 11.61 3.54
C ARG A 52 -0.13 10.93 3.66
N ILE A 53 -0.06 9.81 4.36
CA ILE A 53 1.20 9.04 4.51
C ILE A 53 1.67 8.53 3.15
N SER A 54 0.77 7.96 2.37
CA SER A 54 1.07 7.49 1.01
C SER A 54 1.58 8.62 0.12
N GLU A 55 0.91 9.76 0.10
CA GLU A 55 1.35 10.94 -0.64
C GLU A 55 2.77 11.36 -0.23
N HIS A 56 3.01 11.50 1.07
CA HIS A 56 4.29 11.93 1.60
C HIS A 56 5.45 11.00 1.19
N ILE A 57 5.25 9.71 1.35
CA ILE A 57 6.27 8.71 0.99
C ILE A 57 6.53 8.72 -0.52
N LEU A 58 5.48 8.70 -1.34
CA LEU A 58 5.61 8.63 -2.79
C LEU A 58 6.21 9.92 -3.38
N MET A 59 5.91 11.08 -2.82
CA MET A 59 6.54 12.33 -3.20
C MET A 59 8.03 12.36 -2.85
N ASN A 60 8.41 11.88 -1.68
CA ASN A 60 9.82 11.77 -1.28
C ASN A 60 10.59 10.81 -2.18
N LEU A 61 9.99 9.69 -2.56
CA LEU A 61 10.59 8.74 -3.51
C LEU A 61 10.83 9.40 -4.88
N ASP A 62 9.89 10.19 -5.36
CA ASP A 62 10.03 10.92 -6.63
C ASP A 62 11.19 11.93 -6.57
N GLN A 63 11.35 12.64 -5.46
CA GLN A 63 12.45 13.58 -5.24
C GLN A 63 13.83 12.93 -5.31
N VAL A 64 13.97 11.69 -4.88
CA VAL A 64 15.23 10.93 -4.97
C VAL A 64 15.37 10.14 -6.28
N GLY A 65 14.48 10.37 -7.23
CA GLY A 65 14.55 9.77 -8.56
C GLY A 65 13.87 8.41 -8.72
N ILE A 66 13.15 7.93 -7.70
CA ILE A 66 12.38 6.69 -7.76
C ILE A 66 10.97 7.01 -8.27
N LYS A 67 10.74 6.72 -9.55
CA LYS A 67 9.43 6.94 -10.18
C LYS A 67 8.37 6.04 -9.56
N ASN A 68 7.17 6.59 -9.41
CA ASN A 68 6.02 5.87 -8.86
C ASN A 68 4.72 6.25 -9.58
N HIS A 69 3.62 5.67 -9.16
CA HIS A 69 2.32 5.84 -9.81
C HIS A 69 1.51 7.06 -9.32
N LEU A 70 1.96 7.75 -8.27
CA LEU A 70 1.25 8.92 -7.75
C LEU A 70 1.30 10.07 -8.74
N VAL A 71 0.15 10.69 -9.02
CA VAL A 71 0.08 11.94 -9.77
C VAL A 71 -0.13 13.10 -8.80
N LYS A 72 -1.22 13.07 -8.03
CA LYS A 72 -1.52 14.08 -7.01
C LYS A 72 -2.59 13.61 -6.05
N ARG A 73 -2.65 14.20 -4.86
CA ARG A 73 -3.77 14.05 -3.95
C ARG A 73 -4.93 14.93 -4.44
N LEU A 74 -6.15 14.37 -4.48
CA LEU A 74 -7.35 15.09 -4.91
C LEU A 74 -8.08 15.73 -3.72
N ASN A 75 -8.24 14.96 -2.65
CA ASN A 75 -8.92 15.39 -1.42
C ASN A 75 -8.40 14.58 -0.22
N MET A 76 -9.11 14.64 0.90
CA MET A 76 -8.67 14.00 2.15
C MET A 76 -8.54 12.47 2.04
N ARG A 77 -9.30 11.82 1.15
CA ARG A 77 -9.37 10.35 1.04
C ARG A 77 -8.99 9.82 -0.32
N GLU A 78 -8.77 10.67 -1.30
CA GLU A 78 -8.59 10.26 -2.69
C GLU A 78 -7.30 10.79 -3.30
N GLN A 79 -6.68 9.95 -4.11
CA GLN A 79 -5.49 10.26 -4.92
C GLN A 79 -5.77 9.96 -6.38
N LEU A 80 -5.24 10.80 -7.25
CA LEU A 80 -5.11 10.50 -8.66
C LEU A 80 -3.81 9.73 -8.87
N ILE A 81 -3.91 8.54 -9.44
CA ILE A 81 -2.77 7.67 -9.72
C ILE A 81 -2.77 7.23 -11.17
N LYS A 82 -1.61 6.85 -11.68
CA LYS A 82 -1.49 6.23 -13.00
C LYS A 82 -2.14 4.86 -12.98
N HIS A 83 -2.81 4.51 -14.06
CA HIS A 83 -3.32 3.16 -14.25
C HIS A 83 -2.15 2.24 -14.59
N VAL A 84 -1.81 1.35 -13.70
CA VAL A 84 -0.66 0.44 -13.83
C VAL A 84 -1.13 -1.00 -13.74
N GLU A 85 -0.40 -1.88 -14.41
CA GLU A 85 -0.55 -3.32 -14.26
C GLU A 85 0.26 -3.77 -13.04
N ILE A 86 -0.39 -4.49 -12.14
CA ILE A 86 0.23 -4.97 -10.90
C ILE A 86 0.89 -6.33 -11.16
N ILE A 87 2.17 -6.44 -10.82
CA ILE A 87 2.85 -7.73 -10.78
C ILE A 87 2.22 -8.56 -9.65
N PRO A 88 1.68 -9.77 -9.92
CA PRO A 88 0.95 -10.56 -8.92
C PRO A 88 1.89 -11.26 -7.92
N ILE A 89 2.85 -10.52 -7.39
CA ILE A 89 3.82 -10.99 -6.40
C ILE A 89 3.92 -9.92 -5.31
N GLU A 90 3.84 -10.35 -4.06
CA GLU A 90 4.04 -9.49 -2.91
C GLU A 90 5.51 -9.48 -2.52
N PHE A 91 6.15 -8.31 -2.57
CA PHE A 91 7.53 -8.10 -2.13
C PHE A 91 7.54 -7.65 -0.68
N ILE A 92 8.10 -8.46 0.20
CA ILE A 92 8.17 -8.17 1.63
C ILE A 92 9.62 -8.07 2.06
N VAL A 93 9.99 -6.93 2.62
CA VAL A 93 11.30 -6.73 3.26
C VAL A 93 11.11 -6.70 4.77
N ARG A 94 11.87 -7.52 5.47
CA ARG A 94 11.81 -7.63 6.94
C ARG A 94 13.21 -7.63 7.52
N ASN A 95 13.38 -6.88 8.60
CA ASN A 95 14.62 -6.92 9.40
C ASN A 95 14.55 -8.04 10.45
N ILE A 96 13.34 -8.37 10.90
CA ILE A 96 13.07 -9.35 11.96
C ILE A 96 12.07 -10.36 11.42
N ALA A 97 12.36 -11.65 11.62
CA ALA A 97 11.46 -12.72 11.21
C ALA A 97 10.23 -12.79 12.13
N THR A 98 9.05 -12.61 11.56
CA THR A 98 7.77 -12.70 12.25
C THR A 98 6.69 -13.26 11.33
N GLY A 99 5.53 -13.60 11.89
CA GLY A 99 4.35 -14.01 11.14
C GLY A 99 4.59 -15.24 10.26
N SER A 100 4.15 -15.19 9.02
CA SER A 100 4.24 -16.32 8.09
C SER A 100 5.67 -16.72 7.73
N LEU A 101 6.64 -15.81 7.83
CA LEU A 101 8.03 -16.11 7.53
C LEU A 101 8.63 -17.13 8.50
N THR A 102 8.36 -16.99 9.80
CA THR A 102 8.83 -17.94 10.82
C THR A 102 8.26 -19.33 10.61
N LYS A 103 6.99 -19.42 10.21
CA LYS A 103 6.33 -20.70 9.89
C LYS A 103 6.91 -21.36 8.65
N ARG A 104 7.16 -20.59 7.59
CA ARG A 104 7.69 -21.12 6.32
C ARG A 104 9.12 -21.59 6.41
N LEU A 105 9.94 -20.89 7.17
CA LEU A 105 11.36 -21.17 7.31
C LEU A 105 11.70 -22.07 8.50
N GLY A 106 10.73 -22.31 9.42
CA GLY A 106 10.96 -23.07 10.64
C GLY A 106 11.99 -22.44 11.58
N ILE A 107 12.12 -21.11 11.56
CA ILE A 107 13.06 -20.34 12.38
C ILE A 107 12.37 -19.73 13.59
N CYS A 108 13.16 -19.32 14.58
CA CYS A 108 12.64 -18.66 15.77
C CYS A 108 11.95 -17.33 15.44
N LEU A 109 10.91 -17.03 16.21
CA LEU A 109 10.26 -15.74 16.18
C LEU A 109 11.26 -14.63 16.54
N LEU A 110 11.15 -13.47 15.87
CA LEU A 110 12.04 -12.31 16.07
C LEU A 110 13.51 -12.55 15.73
N TYR A 111 13.82 -13.61 14.97
CA TYR A 111 15.16 -13.80 14.44
C TYR A 111 15.51 -12.62 13.49
N THR A 112 16.68 -12.01 13.74
CA THR A 112 17.16 -10.90 12.90
C THR A 112 17.71 -11.45 11.59
N SER A 113 17.14 -11.04 10.47
CA SER A 113 17.64 -11.41 9.15
C SER A 113 18.97 -10.71 8.88
N PRO A 114 20.00 -11.43 8.37
CA PRO A 114 21.20 -10.78 7.88
C PRO A 114 20.84 -9.90 6.68
N SER A 115 21.22 -8.61 6.72
CA SER A 115 21.11 -7.74 5.57
C SER A 115 22.40 -7.77 4.74
N PRO A 116 22.34 -7.40 3.44
CA PRO A 116 23.57 -7.29 2.64
C PRO A 116 24.62 -6.32 3.21
N ARG A 117 24.18 -5.39 4.08
CA ARG A 117 25.06 -4.46 4.79
C ARG A 117 25.71 -5.08 6.04
N ASP A 118 25.13 -6.14 6.57
CA ASP A 118 25.57 -6.81 7.80
C ASP A 118 26.41 -8.05 7.52
N ASN A 119 26.76 -8.31 6.26
CA ASN A 119 27.75 -9.31 5.86
C ASN A 119 29.16 -8.87 6.30
N ARG A 120 29.30 -8.64 7.57
CA ARG A 120 30.59 -8.51 8.23
C ARG A 120 31.06 -9.91 8.62
N VAL A 121 31.84 -10.43 7.76
CA VAL A 121 32.65 -11.58 8.13
C VAL A 121 33.85 -11.05 8.87
#